data_a90199751045e1392602f9d5fd6f4447
#
_entry.id   a90199751045e1392602f9d5fd6f4447
#
_cell.length_a   1.000
_cell.length_b   1.000
_cell.length_c   1.000
_cell.angle_alpha   90.00
_cell.angle_beta   90.00
_cell.angle_gamma   90.00
#
_symmetry.space_group_name_H-M   'P 1'
#
loop_
_entity.id
_entity.type
_entity.pdbx_description
1 polymer ?
#
loop_
_entity_poly.entity_id
_entity_poly.type
_entity_poly.pdbx_seq_one_letter_code
_entity_poly.pdbx_strand_id
1 'polypeptide(L)'
;PMRGNIPIPEIPHGEDIWLIVAVTSIRSRRTQQGVLYCEAIGRNSTGTIALKIWGEVLDTQGELQAGLWGITGKLETFQDRSQFVVSEYRPITIEKYREHQTTDPVLPRAFTFDIETLTLPDFRERVGPQLERLLRLGNMRLEQQQRYLDDIAAEEERCYSLGSLSATSGRVLSIAVHVGPIPGLEFVGMEQPETEHVFGIDADGFEQGERRALFDFLELMKNFDLESDELVGHNIIGFDLPFIFQRCLVHGIQVRPFVNLSEFHVRGVFDTMHRWWLGAKRNVSLDDIAWALGIESSKTSEVEGSKVFDLYQAGKLDVIREYNLNDVRVTRKVYERIVASFGR
;
A
#
# COMPACT_ATOMS: atom_id res chain seq x y z
N PRO A 1 -12.60 -9.28 -42.65
CA PRO A 1 -13.57 -8.90 -41.64
C PRO A 1 -12.89 -9.02 -40.26
N MET A 2 -12.79 -7.89 -39.56
CA MET A 2 -12.26 -7.87 -38.17
C MET A 2 -13.05 -8.88 -37.34
N ARG A 3 -12.32 -9.81 -36.68
CA ARG A 3 -12.92 -10.68 -35.67
C ARG A 3 -13.09 -9.89 -34.40
N GLY A 4 -14.30 -9.74 -33.91
CA GLY A 4 -14.58 -8.97 -32.71
C GLY A 4 -14.58 -9.82 -31.45
N ASN A 5 -14.09 -9.24 -30.37
CA ASN A 5 -14.21 -9.69 -28.98
C ASN A 5 -13.82 -11.16 -28.72
N ILE A 6 -12.63 -11.55 -29.16
CA ILE A 6 -12.03 -12.85 -28.87
C ILE A 6 -11.49 -12.83 -27.43
N PRO A 7 -11.59 -13.94 -26.67
CA PRO A 7 -10.93 -14.05 -25.37
C PRO A 7 -9.44 -13.72 -25.48
N ILE A 8 -8.92 -12.91 -24.54
CA ILE A 8 -7.51 -12.47 -24.56
C ILE A 8 -6.52 -13.64 -24.73
N PRO A 9 -6.68 -14.79 -24.05
CA PRO A 9 -5.77 -15.93 -24.24
C PRO A 9 -5.82 -16.57 -25.64
N GLU A 10 -6.86 -16.28 -26.43
CA GLU A 10 -7.11 -16.90 -27.75
C GLU A 10 -6.78 -15.95 -28.91
N ILE A 11 -6.23 -14.76 -28.64
CA ILE A 11 -5.92 -13.78 -29.68
C ILE A 11 -4.82 -14.34 -30.60
N PRO A 12 -5.09 -14.48 -31.91
CA PRO A 12 -4.09 -14.92 -32.86
C PRO A 12 -3.02 -13.84 -33.10
N HIS A 13 -1.78 -14.26 -33.31
CA HIS A 13 -0.69 -13.35 -33.65
C HIS A 13 -0.85 -12.77 -35.07
N GLY A 14 -0.59 -11.47 -35.19
CA GLY A 14 -0.49 -10.75 -36.46
C GLY A 14 -1.82 -10.44 -37.15
N GLU A 15 -2.95 -10.85 -36.60
CA GLU A 15 -4.27 -10.50 -37.12
C GLU A 15 -4.81 -9.21 -36.50
N ASP A 16 -5.56 -8.42 -37.29
CA ASP A 16 -6.26 -7.24 -36.79
C ASP A 16 -7.49 -7.66 -35.97
N ILE A 17 -7.45 -7.37 -34.69
CA ILE A 17 -8.49 -7.75 -33.72
C ILE A 17 -9.04 -6.48 -33.07
N TRP A 18 -10.36 -6.47 -32.84
CA TRP A 18 -11.02 -5.48 -32.00
C TRP A 18 -11.34 -6.08 -30.64
N LEU A 19 -10.97 -5.37 -29.57
CA LEU A 19 -11.17 -5.77 -28.17
C LEU A 19 -11.89 -4.67 -27.41
N ILE A 20 -12.66 -5.08 -26.41
CA ILE A 20 -13.18 -4.19 -25.37
C ILE A 20 -12.40 -4.46 -24.08
N VAL A 21 -11.83 -3.40 -23.52
CA VAL A 21 -10.99 -3.47 -22.31
C VAL A 21 -11.21 -2.27 -21.40
N ALA A 22 -11.01 -2.48 -20.10
CA ALA A 22 -10.73 -1.42 -19.15
C ALA A 22 -9.21 -1.18 -19.16
N VAL A 23 -8.80 0.05 -19.46
CA VAL A 23 -7.39 0.48 -19.41
C VAL A 23 -7.12 1.04 -18.03
N THR A 24 -6.16 0.44 -17.33
CA THR A 24 -5.96 0.69 -15.89
C THR A 24 -4.60 1.27 -15.52
N SER A 25 -3.58 1.05 -16.35
CA SER A 25 -2.23 1.55 -16.12
C SER A 25 -1.68 2.12 -17.41
N ILE A 26 -1.14 3.33 -17.35
CA ILE A 26 -0.66 4.05 -18.53
C ILE A 26 0.69 4.68 -18.20
N ARG A 27 1.68 4.46 -19.09
CA ARG A 27 3.02 5.03 -18.95
C ARG A 27 3.54 5.49 -20.29
N SER A 28 3.84 6.77 -20.42
CA SER A 28 4.51 7.32 -21.59
C SER A 28 6.02 7.06 -21.51
N ARG A 29 6.59 6.62 -22.61
CA ARG A 29 8.01 6.30 -22.74
C ARG A 29 8.58 6.80 -24.07
N ARG A 30 9.92 6.82 -24.15
CA ARG A 30 10.63 7.07 -25.41
C ARG A 30 11.59 5.92 -25.72
N THR A 31 11.69 5.57 -26.99
CA THR A 31 12.72 4.64 -27.46
C THR A 31 14.10 5.28 -27.35
N GLN A 32 15.17 4.49 -27.54
CA GLN A 32 16.54 5.02 -27.65
C GLN A 32 16.72 6.06 -28.77
N GLN A 33 15.87 5.99 -29.80
CA GLN A 33 15.83 6.92 -30.93
C GLN A 33 14.93 8.14 -30.68
N GLY A 34 14.36 8.27 -29.46
CA GLY A 34 13.51 9.39 -29.08
C GLY A 34 12.03 9.27 -29.48
N VAL A 35 11.61 8.18 -30.14
CA VAL A 35 10.22 7.98 -30.55
C VAL A 35 9.34 7.77 -29.32
N LEU A 36 8.28 8.58 -29.21
CA LEU A 36 7.28 8.47 -28.13
C LEU A 36 6.42 7.21 -28.33
N TYR A 37 6.13 6.52 -27.24
CA TYR A 37 5.12 5.47 -27.20
C TYR A 37 4.51 5.42 -25.78
N CYS A 38 3.33 4.82 -25.71
CA CYS A 38 2.63 4.58 -24.45
C CYS A 38 2.55 3.07 -24.21
N GLU A 39 2.85 2.64 -22.99
CA GLU A 39 2.54 1.30 -22.49
C GLU A 39 1.33 1.41 -21.58
N ALA A 40 0.36 0.51 -21.76
CA ALA A 40 -0.82 0.44 -20.92
C ALA A 40 -1.19 -1.02 -20.63
N ILE A 41 -2.03 -1.22 -19.63
CA ILE A 41 -2.64 -2.53 -19.33
C ILE A 41 -4.12 -2.46 -19.68
N GLY A 42 -4.54 -3.32 -20.56
CA GLY A 42 -5.95 -3.56 -20.88
C GLY A 42 -6.44 -4.82 -20.18
N ARG A 43 -7.64 -4.76 -19.62
CA ARG A 43 -8.26 -5.87 -18.88
C ARG A 43 -9.72 -6.03 -19.29
N ASN A 44 -10.17 -7.28 -19.38
CA ASN A 44 -11.59 -7.61 -19.54
C ASN A 44 -11.92 -8.91 -18.78
N SER A 45 -13.16 -9.42 -18.92
CA SER A 45 -13.61 -10.65 -18.22
C SER A 45 -12.81 -11.91 -18.60
N THR A 46 -12.01 -11.87 -19.66
CA THR A 46 -11.27 -13.04 -20.18
C THR A 46 -9.76 -13.00 -19.84
N GLY A 47 -9.25 -11.84 -19.38
CA GLY A 47 -7.85 -11.73 -19.00
C GLY A 47 -7.28 -10.31 -19.05
N THR A 48 -5.96 -10.26 -19.01
CA THR A 48 -5.15 -9.02 -19.01
C THR A 48 -4.18 -9.06 -20.20
N ILE A 49 -3.96 -7.90 -20.83
CA ILE A 49 -3.10 -7.76 -21.99
C ILE A 49 -2.26 -6.48 -21.91
N ALA A 50 -0.97 -6.60 -22.21
CA ALA A 50 -0.11 -5.43 -22.35
C ALA A 50 -0.41 -4.72 -23.67
N LEU A 51 -0.67 -3.42 -23.61
CA LEU A 51 -0.96 -2.55 -24.75
C LEU A 51 0.27 -1.72 -25.06
N LYS A 52 0.56 -1.57 -26.34
CA LYS A 52 1.58 -0.63 -26.86
C LYS A 52 0.95 0.28 -27.89
N ILE A 53 1.05 1.57 -27.68
CA ILE A 53 0.51 2.61 -28.54
C ILE A 53 1.66 3.50 -29.00
N TRP A 54 1.91 3.56 -30.30
CA TRP A 54 2.95 4.40 -30.87
C TRP A 54 2.54 5.87 -30.94
N GLY A 55 3.52 6.78 -30.90
CA GLY A 55 3.29 8.23 -30.93
C GLY A 55 2.40 8.69 -32.07
N GLU A 56 2.55 8.11 -33.26
CA GLU A 56 1.71 8.43 -34.42
C GLU A 56 0.20 8.21 -34.16
N VAL A 57 -0.15 7.19 -33.39
CA VAL A 57 -1.54 6.90 -33.02
C VAL A 57 -1.99 7.89 -31.93
N LEU A 58 -1.12 8.23 -30.96
CA LEU A 58 -1.39 9.23 -29.94
C LEU A 58 -1.59 10.63 -30.54
N ASP A 59 -0.78 10.99 -31.54
CA ASP A 59 -0.86 12.27 -32.23
C ASP A 59 -2.18 12.44 -33.00
N THR A 60 -2.73 11.33 -33.52
CA THR A 60 -3.98 11.34 -34.29
C THR A 60 -5.23 11.20 -33.47
N GLN A 61 -5.19 10.47 -32.36
CA GLN A 61 -6.37 10.11 -31.56
C GLN A 61 -6.41 10.74 -30.17
N GLY A 62 -5.33 11.47 -29.81
CA GLY A 62 -5.18 12.08 -28.48
C GLY A 62 -4.54 11.14 -27.47
N GLU A 63 -4.40 11.60 -26.23
CA GLU A 63 -3.83 10.79 -25.15
C GLU A 63 -4.81 9.72 -24.69
N LEU A 64 -4.31 8.47 -24.59
CA LEU A 64 -5.05 7.41 -23.95
C LEU A 64 -5.12 7.70 -22.44
N GLN A 65 -6.30 7.62 -21.89
CA GLN A 65 -6.55 7.78 -20.44
C GLN A 65 -7.07 6.47 -19.85
N ALA A 66 -7.01 6.33 -18.52
CA ALA A 66 -7.69 5.25 -17.84
C ALA A 66 -9.20 5.32 -18.12
N GLY A 67 -9.83 4.17 -18.37
CA GLY A 67 -11.23 4.14 -18.74
C GLY A 67 -11.61 2.90 -19.53
N LEU A 68 -12.83 2.90 -20.10
CA LEU A 68 -13.34 1.82 -20.94
C LEU A 68 -13.10 2.16 -22.41
N TRP A 69 -12.46 1.23 -23.10
CA TRP A 69 -12.01 1.45 -24.48
C TRP A 69 -12.34 0.28 -25.39
N GLY A 70 -12.80 0.58 -26.59
CA GLY A 70 -12.73 -0.32 -27.74
C GLY A 70 -11.40 -0.05 -28.45
N ILE A 71 -10.54 -1.06 -28.54
CA ILE A 71 -9.22 -0.96 -29.14
C ILE A 71 -9.09 -1.89 -30.34
N THR A 72 -8.41 -1.44 -31.37
CA THR A 72 -8.06 -2.26 -32.54
C THR A 72 -6.55 -2.37 -32.63
N GLY A 73 -6.03 -3.53 -32.99
CA GLY A 73 -4.59 -3.74 -33.11
C GLY A 73 -4.24 -5.19 -33.37
N LYS A 74 -2.98 -5.52 -33.17
CA LYS A 74 -2.41 -6.85 -33.40
C LYS A 74 -1.62 -7.33 -32.20
N LEU A 75 -1.71 -8.64 -31.92
CA LEU A 75 -0.82 -9.27 -30.96
C LEU A 75 0.53 -9.53 -31.64
N GLU A 76 1.58 -8.99 -31.09
CA GLU A 76 2.96 -9.16 -31.56
C GLU A 76 3.84 -9.65 -30.41
N THR A 77 4.95 -10.32 -30.76
CA THR A 77 5.97 -10.72 -29.80
C THR A 77 7.22 -9.87 -29.99
N PHE A 78 7.68 -9.25 -28.92
CA PHE A 78 8.92 -8.49 -28.88
C PHE A 78 9.76 -8.94 -27.67
N GLN A 79 11.00 -9.39 -27.90
CA GLN A 79 11.89 -9.88 -26.83
C GLN A 79 11.21 -10.92 -25.90
N ASP A 80 10.59 -11.93 -26.49
CA ASP A 80 9.87 -13.02 -25.83
C ASP A 80 8.64 -12.57 -24.98
N ARG A 81 8.17 -11.33 -25.16
CA ARG A 81 6.96 -10.81 -24.51
C ARG A 81 5.89 -10.52 -25.55
N SER A 82 4.71 -11.05 -25.29
CA SER A 82 3.54 -10.72 -26.11
C SER A 82 3.00 -9.35 -25.71
N GLN A 83 2.72 -8.49 -26.70
CA GLN A 83 2.14 -7.16 -26.53
C GLN A 83 1.11 -6.92 -27.62
N PHE A 84 0.03 -6.22 -27.30
CA PHE A 84 -0.98 -5.83 -28.28
C PHE A 84 -0.63 -4.44 -28.81
N VAL A 85 -0.20 -4.36 -30.06
CA VAL A 85 0.14 -3.10 -30.72
C VAL A 85 -1.14 -2.45 -31.24
N VAL A 86 -1.52 -1.36 -30.62
CA VAL A 86 -2.78 -0.68 -30.86
C VAL A 86 -2.64 0.23 -32.08
N SER A 87 -3.56 0.12 -33.03
CA SER A 87 -3.66 0.97 -34.23
C SER A 87 -4.79 2.01 -34.12
N GLU A 88 -5.83 1.69 -33.34
CA GLU A 88 -6.98 2.57 -33.14
C GLU A 88 -7.61 2.33 -31.76
N TYR A 89 -8.14 3.38 -31.14
CA TYR A 89 -8.91 3.26 -29.90
C TYR A 89 -10.01 4.33 -29.83
N ARG A 90 -11.11 3.99 -29.17
CA ARG A 90 -12.23 4.89 -28.91
C ARG A 90 -12.83 4.63 -27.53
N PRO A 91 -13.26 5.67 -26.81
CA PRO A 91 -13.96 5.47 -25.55
C PRO A 91 -15.28 4.74 -25.78
N ILE A 92 -15.68 3.92 -24.82
CA ILE A 92 -16.97 3.23 -24.79
C ILE A 92 -17.66 3.47 -23.46
N THR A 93 -19.00 3.31 -23.43
CA THR A 93 -19.77 3.39 -22.20
C THR A 93 -19.76 2.05 -21.45
N ILE A 94 -20.15 2.08 -20.15
CA ILE A 94 -20.28 0.86 -19.34
C ILE A 94 -21.33 -0.10 -19.91
N GLU A 95 -22.43 0.43 -20.48
CA GLU A 95 -23.46 -0.40 -21.12
C GLU A 95 -22.86 -1.15 -22.30
N LYS A 96 -22.04 -0.47 -23.13
CA LYS A 96 -21.36 -1.10 -24.25
C LYS A 96 -20.34 -2.14 -23.81
N TYR A 97 -19.66 -1.92 -22.69
CA TYR A 97 -18.77 -2.90 -22.09
C TYR A 97 -19.56 -4.15 -21.67
N ARG A 98 -20.68 -3.97 -20.95
CA ARG A 98 -21.55 -5.06 -20.46
C ARG A 98 -22.20 -5.89 -21.57
N GLU A 99 -22.47 -5.29 -22.74
CA GLU A 99 -22.99 -6.04 -23.91
C GLU A 99 -21.99 -7.11 -24.40
N HIS A 100 -20.69 -6.96 -24.13
CA HIS A 100 -19.64 -7.80 -24.68
C HIS A 100 -18.81 -8.56 -23.63
N GLN A 101 -19.03 -8.28 -22.37
CA GLN A 101 -18.29 -8.87 -21.25
C GLN A 101 -19.23 -9.55 -20.28
N THR A 102 -18.78 -10.66 -19.70
CA THR A 102 -19.58 -11.47 -18.76
C THR A 102 -19.55 -10.95 -17.32
N THR A 103 -18.58 -10.10 -17.01
CA THR A 103 -18.40 -9.49 -15.69
C THR A 103 -18.14 -8.01 -15.85
N ASP A 104 -18.47 -7.22 -14.83
CA ASP A 104 -18.09 -5.81 -14.76
C ASP A 104 -16.54 -5.66 -14.73
N PRO A 105 -16.03 -4.54 -15.22
CA PRO A 105 -14.60 -4.30 -15.19
C PRO A 105 -14.11 -4.20 -13.75
N VAL A 106 -12.99 -4.87 -13.48
CA VAL A 106 -12.29 -4.70 -12.20
C VAL A 106 -11.52 -3.39 -12.27
N LEU A 107 -11.97 -2.41 -11.52
CA LEU A 107 -11.34 -1.09 -11.48
C LEU A 107 -10.14 -1.10 -10.53
N PRO A 108 -9.08 -0.34 -10.85
CA PRO A 108 -7.92 -0.18 -9.98
C PRO A 108 -8.32 0.45 -8.65
N ARG A 109 -7.74 -0.04 -7.56
CA ARG A 109 -8.02 0.41 -6.20
C ARG A 109 -6.76 0.82 -5.48
N ALA A 110 -6.89 1.79 -4.60
CA ALA A 110 -5.88 2.12 -3.61
C ALA A 110 -6.25 1.46 -2.28
N PHE A 111 -5.33 0.69 -1.74
CA PHE A 111 -5.39 0.09 -0.41
C PHE A 111 -4.51 0.95 0.51
N THR A 112 -5.10 1.92 1.17
CA THR A 112 -4.38 2.76 2.13
C THR A 112 -4.43 2.09 3.49
N PHE A 113 -3.28 1.82 4.13
CA PHE A 113 -3.25 1.13 5.41
C PHE A 113 -2.19 1.68 6.35
N ASP A 114 -2.37 1.39 7.62
CA ASP A 114 -1.50 1.71 8.73
C ASP A 114 -1.63 0.67 9.83
N ILE A 115 -0.59 0.48 10.66
CA ILE A 115 -0.60 -0.46 11.78
C ILE A 115 -0.31 0.23 13.10
N GLU A 116 -0.99 -0.22 14.16
CA GLU A 116 -0.62 0.07 15.53
C GLU A 116 0.07 -1.14 16.16
N THR A 117 1.13 -0.87 16.89
CA THR A 117 1.98 -1.89 17.49
C THR A 117 2.14 -1.70 18.97
N LEU A 118 2.37 -2.81 19.68
CA LEU A 118 2.69 -2.83 21.11
C LEU A 118 3.95 -3.65 21.35
N THR A 119 4.68 -3.29 22.38
CA THR A 119 5.77 -4.12 22.91
C THR A 119 5.23 -5.41 23.53
N LEU A 120 5.89 -6.52 23.25
CA LEU A 120 5.59 -7.81 23.87
C LEU A 120 5.83 -7.74 25.39
N PRO A 121 4.90 -8.25 26.21
CA PRO A 121 5.04 -8.18 27.68
C PRO A 121 6.32 -8.82 28.22
N ASP A 122 6.73 -9.96 27.66
CA ASP A 122 7.93 -10.71 28.03
C ASP A 122 9.23 -10.05 27.57
N PHE A 123 9.15 -9.01 26.73
CA PHE A 123 10.34 -8.27 26.28
C PHE A 123 11.05 -7.58 27.44
N ARG A 124 10.31 -7.16 28.49
CA ARG A 124 10.89 -6.57 29.70
C ARG A 124 11.81 -7.56 30.44
N GLU A 125 11.45 -8.83 30.51
CA GLU A 125 12.27 -9.90 31.08
C GLU A 125 13.55 -10.14 30.28
N ARG A 126 13.53 -9.84 28.98
CA ARG A 126 14.69 -9.97 28.09
C ARG A 126 15.64 -8.78 28.20
N VAL A 127 15.11 -7.56 28.36
CA VAL A 127 15.91 -6.32 28.46
C VAL A 127 16.55 -6.16 29.82
N GLY A 128 15.84 -6.43 30.92
CA GLY A 128 16.34 -6.29 32.31
C GLY A 128 17.71 -6.92 32.53
N PRO A 129 17.92 -8.23 32.23
CA PRO A 129 19.22 -8.89 32.41
C PRO A 129 20.36 -8.30 31.55
N GLN A 130 20.05 -7.67 30.42
CA GLN A 130 21.08 -7.02 29.59
C GLN A 130 21.55 -5.72 30.23
N LEU A 131 20.64 -4.94 30.80
CA LEU A 131 20.93 -3.71 31.51
C LEU A 131 21.62 -4.00 32.86
N GLU A 132 21.22 -5.02 33.60
CA GLU A 132 21.88 -5.45 34.84
C GLU A 132 23.34 -5.83 34.64
N ARG A 133 23.72 -6.42 33.50
CA ARG A 133 25.13 -6.71 33.14
C ARG A 133 25.99 -5.45 33.01
N LEU A 134 25.37 -4.30 32.74
CA LEU A 134 26.04 -3.00 32.71
C LEU A 134 26.22 -2.41 34.11
N LEU A 135 25.54 -2.95 35.14
CA LEU A 135 25.63 -2.51 36.51
C LEU A 135 27.02 -2.79 37.09
N ARG A 136 27.84 -1.78 37.22
CA ARG A 136 29.11 -1.78 37.93
C ARG A 136 29.00 -0.86 39.13
N LEU A 137 28.27 -1.31 40.18
CA LEU A 137 28.05 -0.49 41.37
C LEU A 137 29.31 -0.24 42.18
N GLY A 138 30.29 -1.14 42.13
CA GLY A 138 31.61 -0.99 42.75
C GLY A 138 31.68 -0.13 44.01
N ASN A 139 32.64 0.80 44.08
CA ASN A 139 32.89 1.68 45.22
C ASN A 139 32.08 3.01 45.14
N MET A 140 30.92 3.02 44.48
CA MET A 140 30.07 4.22 44.43
C MET A 140 29.46 4.54 45.79
N ARG A 141 29.31 5.84 46.10
CA ARG A 141 28.56 6.29 47.28
C ARG A 141 27.06 5.98 47.11
N LEU A 142 26.36 5.72 48.22
CA LEU A 142 24.94 5.38 48.23
C LEU A 142 24.07 6.26 47.36
N GLU A 143 24.26 7.59 47.45
CA GLU A 143 23.52 8.55 46.60
C GLU A 143 23.82 8.41 45.10
N GLN A 144 25.04 8.06 44.74
CA GLN A 144 25.46 7.80 43.36
C GLN A 144 24.91 6.49 42.88
N GLN A 145 24.85 5.46 43.75
CA GLN A 145 24.23 4.17 43.45
C GLN A 145 22.73 4.34 43.17
N GLN A 146 22.02 5.13 43.95
CA GLN A 146 20.59 5.37 43.76
C GLN A 146 20.32 6.07 42.42
N ARG A 147 21.02 7.15 42.11
CA ARG A 147 20.90 7.85 40.81
C ARG A 147 21.18 6.92 39.64
N TYR A 148 22.19 6.06 39.76
CA TYR A 148 22.56 5.12 38.72
C TYR A 148 21.48 4.03 38.54
N LEU A 149 20.83 3.58 39.61
CA LEU A 149 19.70 2.66 39.56
C LEU A 149 18.46 3.33 38.94
N ASP A 150 18.21 4.60 39.27
CA ASP A 150 17.13 5.38 38.68
C ASP A 150 17.35 5.61 37.17
N ASP A 151 18.60 5.89 36.76
CA ASP A 151 18.98 6.03 35.36
C ASP A 151 18.79 4.72 34.57
N ILE A 152 19.09 3.55 35.21
CA ILE A 152 18.87 2.24 34.59
C ILE A 152 17.39 1.92 34.48
N ALA A 153 16.58 2.22 35.48
CA ALA A 153 15.13 2.02 35.41
C ALA A 153 14.50 2.89 34.31
N ALA A 154 14.96 4.14 34.18
CA ALA A 154 14.53 5.01 33.08
C ALA A 154 14.97 4.46 31.71
N GLU A 155 16.17 3.92 31.58
CA GLU A 155 16.67 3.29 30.35
C GLU A 155 15.91 2.00 30.01
N GLU A 156 15.57 1.19 31.02
CA GLU A 156 14.73 -0.01 30.85
C GLU A 156 13.36 0.38 30.29
N GLU A 157 12.71 1.39 30.88
CA GLU A 157 11.42 1.86 30.40
C GLU A 157 11.51 2.42 28.97
N ARG A 158 12.58 3.16 28.68
CA ARG A 158 12.85 3.66 27.32
C ARG A 158 13.05 2.52 26.34
N CYS A 159 13.84 1.51 26.67
CA CYS A 159 14.05 0.33 25.82
C CYS A 159 12.75 -0.46 25.63
N TYR A 160 11.94 -0.59 26.68
CA TYR A 160 10.65 -1.24 26.60
C TYR A 160 9.69 -0.49 25.68
N SER A 161 9.57 0.84 25.82
CA SER A 161 8.70 1.66 24.99
C SER A 161 9.07 1.60 23.49
N LEU A 162 10.36 1.50 23.17
CA LEU A 162 10.86 1.34 21.81
C LEU A 162 10.67 -0.09 21.24
N GLY A 163 10.35 -1.05 22.09
CA GLY A 163 10.15 -2.44 21.67
C GLY A 163 9.04 -2.62 20.64
N SER A 164 8.02 -1.76 20.65
CA SER A 164 6.94 -1.76 19.67
C SER A 164 7.40 -1.42 18.24
N LEU A 165 8.57 -0.80 18.08
CA LEU A 165 9.11 -0.43 16.77
C LEU A 165 9.87 -1.56 16.06
N SER A 166 9.98 -2.73 16.67
CA SER A 166 10.63 -3.89 16.08
C SER A 166 9.77 -5.14 16.19
N ALA A 167 9.61 -5.85 15.09
CA ALA A 167 8.85 -7.10 15.08
C ALA A 167 9.45 -8.23 15.93
N THR A 168 10.70 -8.08 16.42
CA THR A 168 11.34 -9.05 17.34
C THR A 168 10.96 -8.83 18.79
N SER A 169 10.47 -7.65 19.13
CA SER A 169 10.09 -7.22 20.48
C SER A 169 8.70 -6.65 20.59
N GLY A 170 8.07 -6.40 19.45
CA GLY A 170 6.72 -5.88 19.34
C GLY A 170 5.77 -6.87 18.66
N ARG A 171 4.51 -6.52 18.68
CA ARG A 171 3.40 -7.22 18.02
C ARG A 171 2.46 -6.23 17.33
N VAL A 172 1.71 -6.69 16.36
CA VAL A 172 0.62 -5.91 15.76
C VAL A 172 -0.57 -5.91 16.70
N LEU A 173 -1.09 -4.72 17.01
CA LEU A 173 -2.32 -4.53 17.78
C LEU A 173 -3.52 -4.36 16.86
N SER A 174 -3.39 -3.50 15.85
CA SER A 174 -4.42 -3.29 14.83
C SER A 174 -3.82 -3.01 13.46
N ILE A 175 -4.59 -3.35 12.42
CA ILE A 175 -4.31 -2.97 11.03
C ILE A 175 -5.56 -2.29 10.51
N ALA A 176 -5.48 -1.00 10.20
CA ALA A 176 -6.57 -0.27 9.56
C ALA A 176 -6.31 -0.18 8.05
N VAL A 177 -7.35 -0.37 7.25
CA VAL A 177 -7.28 -0.32 5.78
C VAL A 177 -8.47 0.44 5.22
N HIS A 178 -8.20 1.38 4.33
CA HIS A 178 -9.19 2.01 3.48
C HIS A 178 -8.97 1.53 2.03
N VAL A 179 -10.00 1.00 1.42
CA VAL A 179 -10.00 0.58 0.01
C VAL A 179 -10.90 1.52 -0.77
N GLY A 180 -10.38 2.16 -1.78
CA GLY A 180 -11.13 3.12 -2.58
C GLY A 180 -10.50 3.35 -3.96
N PRO A 181 -11.04 4.31 -4.75
CA PRO A 181 -10.54 4.62 -6.08
C PRO A 181 -9.11 5.16 -6.02
N ILE A 182 -8.34 4.93 -7.06
CA ILE A 182 -7.04 5.60 -7.23
C ILE A 182 -7.30 7.04 -7.70
N PRO A 183 -6.75 8.07 -7.01
CA PRO A 183 -6.94 9.46 -7.39
C PRO A 183 -6.47 9.74 -8.83
N GLY A 184 -7.25 10.52 -9.57
CA GLY A 184 -6.94 10.85 -10.95
C GLY A 184 -7.21 9.72 -11.97
N LEU A 185 -7.78 8.60 -11.53
CA LEU A 185 -8.31 7.55 -12.41
C LEU A 185 -9.84 7.56 -12.33
N GLU A 186 -10.47 8.37 -13.16
CA GLU A 186 -11.91 8.45 -13.23
C GLU A 186 -12.45 7.49 -14.31
N PHE A 187 -13.35 6.62 -13.93
CA PHE A 187 -14.10 5.76 -14.84
C PHE A 187 -15.53 6.29 -14.96
N VAL A 188 -15.78 7.05 -16.02
CA VAL A 188 -17.06 7.73 -16.23
C VAL A 188 -18.23 6.75 -16.21
N GLY A 189 -19.23 7.03 -15.37
CA GLY A 189 -20.43 6.21 -15.22
C GLY A 189 -20.26 4.99 -14.33
N MET A 190 -19.13 4.88 -13.61
CA MET A 190 -18.88 3.80 -12.67
C MET A 190 -18.61 4.33 -11.26
N GLU A 191 -19.38 3.87 -10.30
CA GLU A 191 -19.09 4.13 -8.89
C GLU A 191 -18.11 3.09 -8.36
N GLN A 192 -17.07 3.54 -7.69
CA GLN A 192 -16.18 2.68 -6.91
C GLN A 192 -16.52 2.83 -5.43
N PRO A 193 -17.06 1.79 -4.79
CA PRO A 193 -17.35 1.86 -3.37
C PRO A 193 -16.06 1.98 -2.58
N GLU A 194 -16.11 2.83 -1.55
CA GLU A 194 -15.05 2.92 -0.55
C GLU A 194 -15.43 2.06 0.65
N THR A 195 -14.45 1.34 1.19
CA THR A 195 -14.65 0.51 2.38
C THR A 195 -13.52 0.74 3.37
N GLU A 196 -13.85 0.69 4.65
CA GLU A 196 -12.89 0.77 5.74
C GLU A 196 -12.93 -0.53 6.55
N HIS A 197 -11.76 -1.03 6.90
CA HIS A 197 -11.58 -2.25 7.67
C HIS A 197 -10.62 -1.97 8.83
N VAL A 198 -10.87 -2.56 9.99
CA VAL A 198 -9.90 -2.57 11.10
C VAL A 198 -9.83 -4.00 11.63
N PHE A 199 -8.67 -4.60 11.53
CA PHE A 199 -8.36 -5.94 11.98
C PHE A 199 -7.60 -5.91 13.29
N GLY A 200 -7.83 -6.90 14.16
CA GLY A 200 -7.18 -7.00 15.47
C GLY A 200 -7.94 -6.30 16.58
N ILE A 201 -7.23 -5.58 17.43
CA ILE A 201 -7.74 -4.95 18.68
C ILE A 201 -8.23 -6.02 19.68
N ASP A 202 -7.40 -7.05 19.86
CA ASP A 202 -7.45 -8.04 20.97
C ASP A 202 -8.82 -8.65 21.32
N ALA A 203 -9.74 -8.72 20.33
CA ALA A 203 -11.07 -9.31 20.56
C ALA A 203 -10.99 -10.77 21.02
N ASP A 204 -9.94 -11.50 20.63
CA ASP A 204 -9.74 -12.92 20.93
C ASP A 204 -8.56 -13.17 21.90
N GLY A 205 -8.08 -12.14 22.61
CA GLY A 205 -6.91 -12.20 23.46
C GLY A 205 -5.57 -11.99 22.73
N PHE A 206 -4.50 -11.87 23.51
CA PHE A 206 -3.22 -11.35 23.10
C PHE A 206 -2.59 -12.00 21.85
N GLU A 207 -2.38 -13.33 21.85
CA GLU A 207 -1.72 -14.01 20.72
C GLU A 207 -2.65 -14.33 19.56
N GLN A 208 -3.89 -14.70 19.88
CA GLN A 208 -4.88 -15.06 18.87
C GLN A 208 -5.37 -13.81 18.12
N GLY A 209 -5.48 -12.67 18.81
CA GLY A 209 -5.86 -11.39 18.21
C GLY A 209 -4.89 -10.95 17.13
N GLU A 210 -3.57 -10.98 17.41
CA GLU A 210 -2.55 -10.65 16.41
C GLU A 210 -2.58 -11.61 15.21
N ARG A 211 -2.59 -12.91 15.49
CA ARG A 211 -2.59 -13.94 14.44
C ARG A 211 -3.79 -13.77 13.51
N ARG A 212 -4.96 -13.49 14.08
CA ARG A 212 -6.18 -13.26 13.33
C ARG A 212 -6.12 -11.97 12.51
N ALA A 213 -5.62 -10.87 13.10
CA ALA A 213 -5.45 -9.60 12.38
C ALA A 213 -4.58 -9.77 11.13
N LEU A 214 -3.45 -10.45 11.28
CA LEU A 214 -2.54 -10.76 10.17
C LEU A 214 -3.23 -11.62 9.10
N PHE A 215 -3.97 -12.64 9.52
CA PHE A 215 -4.69 -13.51 8.59
C PHE A 215 -5.79 -12.76 7.83
N ASP A 216 -6.63 -12.01 8.52
CA ASP A 216 -7.74 -11.27 7.91
C ASP A 216 -7.22 -10.17 6.96
N PHE A 217 -6.12 -9.49 7.31
CA PHE A 217 -5.43 -8.58 6.40
C PHE A 217 -4.93 -9.30 5.15
N LEU A 218 -4.26 -10.44 5.28
CA LEU A 218 -3.78 -11.21 4.14
C LEU A 218 -4.92 -11.75 3.27
N GLU A 219 -6.08 -12.09 3.86
CA GLU A 219 -7.28 -12.48 3.09
C GLU A 219 -7.80 -11.30 2.25
N LEU A 220 -7.85 -10.09 2.81
CA LEU A 220 -8.18 -8.89 2.04
C LEU A 220 -7.21 -8.70 0.88
N MET A 221 -5.89 -8.88 1.13
CA MET A 221 -4.84 -8.70 0.13
C MET A 221 -4.81 -9.76 -0.96
N LYS A 222 -5.54 -10.87 -0.85
CA LYS A 222 -5.72 -11.82 -1.97
C LYS A 222 -6.40 -11.19 -3.19
N ASN A 223 -7.18 -10.14 -2.95
CA ASN A 223 -7.86 -9.40 -4.01
C ASN A 223 -7.01 -8.25 -4.58
N PHE A 224 -5.81 -8.04 -4.04
CA PHE A 224 -4.87 -7.02 -4.54
C PHE A 224 -4.20 -7.49 -5.82
N ASP A 225 -4.23 -6.65 -6.84
CA ASP A 225 -3.60 -6.90 -8.12
C ASP A 225 -2.43 -5.93 -8.34
N LEU A 226 -1.22 -6.46 -8.28
CA LEU A 226 0.03 -5.71 -8.41
C LEU A 226 0.13 -4.89 -9.71
N GLU A 227 -0.55 -5.29 -10.77
CA GLU A 227 -0.48 -4.62 -12.07
C GLU A 227 -1.42 -3.40 -12.17
N SER A 228 -2.45 -3.34 -11.32
CA SER A 228 -3.46 -2.28 -11.39
C SER A 228 -3.70 -1.56 -10.07
N ASP A 229 -3.66 -2.26 -8.94
CA ASP A 229 -3.91 -1.68 -7.62
C ASP A 229 -2.66 -0.99 -7.05
N GLU A 230 -2.86 -0.08 -6.10
CA GLU A 230 -1.78 0.57 -5.34
C GLU A 230 -1.95 0.32 -3.84
N LEU A 231 -0.86 -0.05 -3.18
CA LEU A 231 -0.77 -0.12 -1.74
C LEU A 231 -0.18 1.20 -1.23
N VAL A 232 -0.94 1.90 -0.40
CA VAL A 232 -0.61 3.26 0.04
C VAL A 232 -0.39 3.29 1.54
N GLY A 233 0.59 4.07 2.00
CA GLY A 233 0.78 4.34 3.41
C GLY A 233 1.87 5.36 3.65
N HIS A 234 2.18 5.62 4.93
CA HIS A 234 3.22 6.54 5.35
C HIS A 234 4.37 5.75 5.97
N ASN A 235 5.55 5.75 5.35
CA ASN A 235 6.70 4.94 5.74
C ASN A 235 6.46 3.42 5.71
N ILE A 236 5.49 2.96 4.95
CA ILE A 236 5.10 1.55 4.92
C ILE A 236 6.21 0.63 4.40
N ILE A 237 7.09 1.13 3.53
CA ILE A 237 8.25 0.37 3.04
C ILE A 237 9.28 0.19 4.15
N GLY A 238 9.45 1.20 5.01
CA GLY A 238 10.43 1.18 6.09
C GLY A 238 9.93 0.49 7.37
N PHE A 239 8.62 0.42 7.58
CA PHE A 239 8.06 -0.05 8.84
C PHE A 239 6.93 -1.08 8.68
N ASP A 240 5.75 -0.68 8.23
CA ASP A 240 4.53 -1.51 8.32
C ASP A 240 4.62 -2.83 7.57
N LEU A 241 5.03 -2.81 6.31
CA LEU A 241 5.13 -4.02 5.49
C LEU A 241 6.18 -5.00 6.02
N PRO A 242 7.43 -4.58 6.32
CA PRO A 242 8.40 -5.45 6.95
C PRO A 242 7.91 -6.00 8.28
N PHE A 243 7.27 -5.17 9.12
CA PHE A 243 6.74 -5.58 10.42
C PHE A 243 5.68 -6.68 10.27
N ILE A 244 4.68 -6.47 9.41
CA ILE A 244 3.63 -7.47 9.13
C ILE A 244 4.25 -8.79 8.65
N PHE A 245 5.17 -8.74 7.67
CA PHE A 245 5.77 -9.97 7.13
C PHE A 245 6.62 -10.70 8.16
N GLN A 246 7.37 -9.97 8.98
CA GLN A 246 8.16 -10.57 10.06
C GLN A 246 7.26 -11.19 11.14
N ARG A 247 6.14 -10.53 11.50
CA ARG A 247 5.17 -11.11 12.44
C ARG A 247 4.46 -12.34 11.85
N CYS A 248 4.18 -12.36 10.57
CA CYS A 248 3.70 -13.56 9.89
C CYS A 248 4.69 -14.73 10.02
N LEU A 249 5.99 -14.47 9.87
CA LEU A 249 7.03 -15.49 10.11
C LEU A 249 7.03 -16.00 11.55
N VAL A 250 6.91 -15.11 12.53
CA VAL A 250 6.82 -15.49 13.97
C VAL A 250 5.65 -16.42 14.23
N HIS A 251 4.49 -16.15 13.59
CA HIS A 251 3.28 -16.97 13.75
C HIS A 251 3.20 -18.18 12.80
N GLY A 252 4.22 -18.43 11.98
CA GLY A 252 4.20 -19.51 11.00
C GLY A 252 3.11 -19.36 9.91
N ILE A 253 2.68 -18.12 9.65
CA ILE A 253 1.72 -17.82 8.60
C ILE A 253 2.43 -17.78 7.25
N GLN A 254 1.95 -18.58 6.30
CA GLN A 254 2.48 -18.53 4.93
C GLN A 254 2.01 -17.27 4.23
N VAL A 255 2.96 -16.44 3.81
CA VAL A 255 2.70 -15.23 3.04
C VAL A 255 3.13 -15.46 1.60
N ARG A 256 2.20 -15.26 0.65
CA ARG A 256 2.58 -15.02 -0.74
C ARG A 256 2.85 -13.52 -0.86
N PRO A 257 4.08 -13.07 -1.14
CA PRO A 257 4.36 -11.66 -1.28
C PRO A 257 3.46 -11.07 -2.37
N PHE A 258 2.60 -10.13 -2.00
CA PHE A 258 1.72 -9.41 -2.92
C PHE A 258 2.36 -8.12 -3.43
N VAL A 259 3.51 -7.71 -2.85
CA VAL A 259 4.32 -6.58 -3.30
C VAL A 259 5.80 -6.98 -3.34
N ASN A 260 6.56 -6.32 -4.20
CA ASN A 260 8.02 -6.49 -4.26
C ASN A 260 8.68 -5.37 -3.44
N LEU A 261 9.28 -5.73 -2.31
CA LEU A 261 10.01 -4.82 -1.41
C LEU A 261 11.51 -4.73 -1.73
N SER A 262 11.96 -5.18 -2.90
CA SER A 262 13.37 -5.01 -3.26
C SER A 262 13.72 -3.52 -3.32
N GLU A 263 14.87 -3.15 -2.73
CA GLU A 263 15.34 -1.77 -2.51
C GLU A 263 15.29 -0.89 -3.78
N PHE A 264 15.42 -1.48 -4.95
CA PHE A 264 15.51 -0.78 -6.22
C PHE A 264 14.25 -0.87 -7.11
N HIS A 265 13.27 -1.70 -6.77
CA HIS A 265 12.12 -1.97 -7.64
C HIS A 265 10.84 -2.20 -6.83
N VAL A 266 10.45 -1.23 -6.03
CA VAL A 266 9.15 -1.27 -5.33
C VAL A 266 8.05 -0.99 -6.34
N ARG A 267 7.23 -1.99 -6.66
CA ARG A 267 6.07 -1.86 -7.54
C ARG A 267 4.79 -1.97 -6.72
N GLY A 268 3.76 -1.24 -7.15
CA GLY A 268 2.45 -1.28 -6.52
C GLY A 268 2.39 -0.67 -5.12
N VAL A 269 3.43 0.08 -4.71
CA VAL A 269 3.50 0.75 -3.41
C VAL A 269 3.71 2.24 -3.59
N PHE A 270 2.84 3.02 -2.98
CA PHE A 270 2.94 4.47 -2.87
C PHE A 270 3.21 4.84 -1.42
N ASP A 271 4.47 5.07 -1.08
CA ASP A 271 4.87 5.53 0.25
C ASP A 271 4.88 7.06 0.28
N THR A 272 3.96 7.66 1.04
CA THR A 272 3.78 9.11 1.08
C THR A 272 5.00 9.84 1.62
N MET A 273 5.74 9.24 2.57
CA MET A 273 6.98 9.79 3.08
C MET A 273 8.07 9.81 2.00
N HIS A 274 8.22 8.71 1.24
CA HIS A 274 9.18 8.63 0.14
C HIS A 274 8.84 9.59 -1.00
N ARG A 275 7.57 9.77 -1.31
CA ARG A 275 7.13 10.75 -2.32
C ARG A 275 7.38 12.19 -1.87
N TRP A 276 7.21 12.48 -0.59
CA TRP A 276 7.51 13.80 -0.01
C TRP A 276 9.00 14.15 -0.08
N TRP A 277 9.88 13.18 0.07
CA TRP A 277 11.33 13.43 0.08
C TRP A 277 11.90 13.99 -1.23
N LEU A 278 11.31 13.70 -2.37
CA LEU A 278 11.83 14.09 -3.69
C LEU A 278 13.34 13.83 -3.85
N GLY A 279 13.83 12.73 -3.26
CA GLY A 279 15.24 12.32 -3.27
C GLY A 279 16.09 12.75 -2.05
N ALA A 280 15.57 13.62 -1.18
CA ALA A 280 16.31 14.11 -0.01
C ALA A 280 15.97 13.34 1.26
N LYS A 281 16.39 12.09 1.41
CA LYS A 281 16.09 11.21 2.55
C LYS A 281 16.01 11.94 3.91
N ARG A 282 14.82 12.24 4.38
CA ARG A 282 14.53 12.81 5.70
C ARG A 282 13.25 12.21 6.24
N ASN A 283 13.32 11.66 7.44
CA ASN A 283 12.10 11.20 8.11
C ASN A 283 11.23 12.42 8.45
N VAL A 284 10.03 12.44 7.90
CA VAL A 284 9.02 13.47 8.16
C VAL A 284 7.77 12.72 8.63
N SER A 285 7.18 13.17 9.73
CA SER A 285 5.96 12.54 10.25
C SER A 285 4.76 12.80 9.32
N LEU A 286 3.78 11.91 9.36
CA LEU A 286 2.50 12.10 8.65
C LEU A 286 1.85 13.42 9.06
N ASP A 287 1.91 13.75 10.34
CA ASP A 287 1.36 14.96 10.93
C ASP A 287 2.02 16.24 10.39
N ASP A 288 3.36 16.26 10.27
CA ASP A 288 4.07 17.40 9.68
C ASP A 288 3.69 17.62 8.20
N ILE A 289 3.55 16.53 7.45
CA ILE A 289 3.12 16.61 6.05
C ILE A 289 1.67 17.09 5.96
N ALA A 290 0.78 16.54 6.76
CA ALA A 290 -0.63 16.94 6.81
C ALA A 290 -0.74 18.43 7.15
N TRP A 291 -0.03 18.91 8.17
CA TRP A 291 0.00 20.31 8.56
C TRP A 291 0.50 21.20 7.40
N ALA A 292 1.60 20.85 6.77
CA ALA A 292 2.14 21.61 5.64
C ALA A 292 1.20 21.69 4.45
N LEU A 293 0.36 20.66 4.24
CA LEU A 293 -0.64 20.60 3.18
C LEU A 293 -2.00 21.21 3.57
N GLY A 294 -2.17 21.69 4.82
CA GLY A 294 -3.44 22.17 5.35
C GLY A 294 -4.49 21.08 5.53
N ILE A 295 -4.06 19.84 5.76
CA ILE A 295 -4.90 18.70 6.08
C ILE A 295 -5.00 18.59 7.59
N GLU A 296 -6.21 18.37 8.11
CA GLU A 296 -6.44 18.17 9.53
C GLU A 296 -5.69 16.91 10.02
N SER A 297 -4.95 17.07 11.13
CA SER A 297 -4.17 15.99 11.73
C SER A 297 -5.08 14.89 12.30
N SER A 298 -4.57 13.65 12.28
CA SER A 298 -5.17 12.53 13.02
C SER A 298 -4.96 12.63 14.52
N LYS A 299 -3.91 13.34 14.95
CA LYS A 299 -3.57 13.52 16.35
C LYS A 299 -4.55 14.46 17.04
N THR A 300 -5.03 14.05 18.18
CA THR A 300 -5.80 14.88 19.11
C THR A 300 -4.97 15.12 20.37
N SER A 301 -5.44 16.02 21.24
CA SER A 301 -4.79 16.24 22.54
C SER A 301 -4.73 14.98 23.41
N GLU A 302 -5.58 14.00 23.13
CA GLU A 302 -5.72 12.77 23.92
C GLU A 302 -4.98 11.58 23.30
N VAL A 303 -4.75 11.57 21.95
CA VAL A 303 -4.22 10.41 21.25
C VAL A 303 -3.07 10.79 20.33
N GLU A 304 -1.95 10.15 20.54
CA GLU A 304 -0.78 10.11 19.67
C GLU A 304 -0.13 8.72 19.78
N GLY A 305 0.65 8.29 18.79
CA GLY A 305 1.24 6.95 18.76
C GLY A 305 2.01 6.57 20.02
N SER A 306 2.67 7.53 20.68
CA SER A 306 3.38 7.33 21.96
C SER A 306 2.46 6.94 23.12
N LYS A 307 1.15 7.19 23.03
CA LYS A 307 0.14 6.91 24.07
C LYS A 307 -0.64 5.62 23.82
N VAL A 308 -0.40 4.92 22.74
CA VAL A 308 -1.14 3.69 22.39
C VAL A 308 -1.03 2.64 23.50
N PHE A 309 0.15 2.50 24.12
CA PHE A 309 0.34 1.59 25.23
C PHE A 309 -0.50 1.96 26.46
N ASP A 310 -0.53 3.23 26.84
CA ASP A 310 -1.32 3.71 27.99
C ASP A 310 -2.82 3.52 27.74
N LEU A 311 -3.28 3.82 26.54
CA LEU A 311 -4.67 3.60 26.12
C LEU A 311 -5.04 2.12 26.15
N TYR A 312 -4.12 1.25 25.71
CA TYR A 312 -4.30 -0.20 25.75
C TYR A 312 -4.42 -0.70 27.20
N GLN A 313 -3.53 -0.27 28.10
CA GLN A 313 -3.61 -0.60 29.52
C GLN A 313 -4.89 -0.09 30.18
N ALA A 314 -5.39 1.04 29.74
CA ALA A 314 -6.66 1.62 30.22
C ALA A 314 -7.91 0.95 29.61
N GLY A 315 -7.73 -0.06 28.73
CA GLY A 315 -8.83 -0.75 28.06
C GLY A 315 -9.56 0.07 27.01
N LYS A 316 -8.97 1.19 26.57
CA LYS A 316 -9.56 2.13 25.58
C LYS A 316 -9.34 1.67 24.14
N LEU A 317 -9.73 0.44 23.82
CA LEU A 317 -9.46 -0.18 22.52
C LEU A 317 -10.19 0.52 21.37
N ASP A 318 -11.40 1.01 21.59
CA ASP A 318 -12.17 1.76 20.57
C ASP A 318 -11.47 3.08 20.19
N VAL A 319 -10.81 3.73 21.17
CA VAL A 319 -10.04 4.96 20.92
C VAL A 319 -8.83 4.68 20.04
N ILE A 320 -8.11 3.58 20.31
CA ILE A 320 -6.97 3.16 19.49
C ILE A 320 -7.44 2.79 18.07
N ARG A 321 -8.56 2.09 17.97
CA ARG A 321 -9.16 1.70 16.69
C ARG A 321 -9.48 2.90 15.82
N GLU A 322 -10.15 3.91 16.39
CA GLU A 322 -10.50 5.14 15.66
C GLU A 322 -9.25 5.96 15.31
N TYR A 323 -8.26 6.00 16.20
CA TYR A 323 -6.99 6.65 15.94
C TYR A 323 -6.27 6.04 14.72
N ASN A 324 -6.09 4.72 14.70
CA ASN A 324 -5.47 4.02 13.59
C ASN A 324 -6.23 4.26 12.25
N LEU A 325 -7.57 4.27 12.30
CA LEU A 325 -8.39 4.55 11.13
C LEU A 325 -8.25 6.01 10.67
N ASN A 326 -8.10 6.96 11.61
CA ASN A 326 -7.86 8.37 11.27
C ASN A 326 -6.48 8.57 10.63
N ASP A 327 -5.43 7.84 11.05
CA ASP A 327 -4.12 7.88 10.40
C ASP A 327 -4.23 7.41 8.94
N VAL A 328 -5.00 6.37 8.67
CA VAL A 328 -5.31 5.91 7.31
C VAL A 328 -6.05 6.98 6.49
N ARG A 329 -7.05 7.65 7.07
CA ARG A 329 -7.81 8.72 6.40
C ARG A 329 -6.93 9.93 6.08
N VAL A 330 -6.04 10.31 6.99
CA VAL A 330 -5.08 11.41 6.77
C VAL A 330 -4.07 11.02 5.70
N THR A 331 -3.53 9.81 5.76
CA THR A 331 -2.63 9.26 4.73
C THR A 331 -3.30 9.27 3.36
N ARG A 332 -4.58 8.90 3.28
CA ARG A 332 -5.37 8.97 2.06
C ARG A 332 -5.45 10.39 1.49
N LYS A 333 -5.76 11.39 2.30
CA LYS A 333 -5.81 12.80 1.88
C LYS A 333 -4.45 13.31 1.41
N VAL A 334 -3.37 12.92 2.08
CA VAL A 334 -1.98 13.24 1.68
C VAL A 334 -1.66 12.61 0.33
N TYR A 335 -2.01 11.34 0.12
CA TYR A 335 -1.85 10.65 -1.15
C TYR A 335 -2.58 11.36 -2.27
N GLU A 336 -3.86 11.71 -2.09
CA GLU A 336 -4.67 12.45 -3.07
C GLU A 336 -4.02 13.79 -3.44
N ARG A 337 -3.51 14.52 -2.46
CA ARG A 337 -2.85 15.81 -2.68
C ARG A 337 -1.55 15.66 -3.45
N ILE A 338 -0.75 14.65 -3.15
CA ILE A 338 0.52 14.38 -3.85
C ILE A 338 0.22 13.99 -5.31
N VAL A 339 -0.73 13.09 -5.55
CA VAL A 339 -1.11 12.66 -6.90
C VAL A 339 -1.66 13.83 -7.72
N ALA A 340 -2.51 14.67 -7.15
CA ALA A 340 -3.04 15.85 -7.81
C ALA A 340 -1.95 16.87 -8.20
N SER A 341 -0.83 16.91 -7.47
CA SER A 341 0.25 17.90 -7.69
C SER A 341 1.36 17.40 -8.61
N PHE A 342 1.72 16.12 -8.53
CA PHE A 342 2.90 15.56 -9.23
C PHE A 342 2.53 14.43 -10.21
N GLY A 343 1.27 14.02 -10.25
CA GLY A 343 0.87 12.79 -10.94
C GLY A 343 1.28 11.54 -10.14
N ARG A 344 1.18 10.39 -10.81
CA ARG A 344 1.45 9.05 -10.24
C ARG A 344 2.86 8.60 -10.51
#